data_1720e11fe1f317af2ebbdc330724b4bb
#
_entry.id   1720e11fe1f317af2ebbdc330724b4bb
#
_cell.length_a   1.000
_cell.length_b   1.000
_cell.length_c   1.000
_cell.angle_alpha   90.00
_cell.angle_beta   90.00
_cell.angle_gamma   90.00
#
_symmetry.space_group_name_H-M   'P 1'
#
loop_
_entity.id
_entity.type
_entity.pdbx_description
1 polymer ?
#
loop_
_entity_poly.entity_id
_entity_poly.type
_entity_poly.pdbx_seq_one_letter_code
_entity_poly.pdbx_strand_id
1 'polypeptide(L)'
;MPTVEKDGQEFESSLERDLMSLLRFDTDVDTFVSQPVKIEYQGKEGVLCTYTPDIIIYHRKDIASARKKPTILGEVKYKDDLCQNFREYHPKFRAAMRYAKERGWIFKVFTDVHIRTPYLKNARFLLPYLNKSYEHCTIQSVIERIEELRETNPHELLASFYLDKWNQAMLLPVVWHLIARRSIGTNLQQPLTMSSRIWRMYYE
;
A
#
# COMPACT_ATOMS: atom_id res chain seq x y z
N MET A 1 3.90 10.43 -22.39
CA MET A 1 5.15 9.68 -22.12
C MET A 1 5.02 9.05 -20.75
N PRO A 2 5.33 7.76 -20.58
CA PRO A 2 5.35 7.15 -19.27
C PRO A 2 6.38 7.84 -18.38
N THR A 3 6.03 8.05 -17.13
CA THR A 3 6.93 8.66 -16.13
C THR A 3 7.61 7.55 -15.35
N VAL A 4 8.93 7.47 -15.41
CA VAL A 4 9.73 6.48 -14.68
C VAL A 4 10.02 7.02 -13.28
N GLU A 5 9.68 6.25 -12.23
CA GLU A 5 10.14 6.54 -10.86
C GLU A 5 11.55 5.99 -10.60
N LYS A 6 12.18 6.47 -9.50
CA LYS A 6 13.53 6.09 -9.05
C LYS A 6 13.80 4.58 -8.98
N ASP A 7 12.74 3.78 -8.84
CA ASP A 7 12.81 2.31 -8.74
C ASP A 7 12.60 1.61 -10.11
N GLY A 8 12.59 2.36 -11.24
CA GLY A 8 12.43 1.79 -12.58
C GLY A 8 11.01 1.31 -12.92
N GLN A 9 10.02 1.60 -12.07
CA GLN A 9 8.61 1.27 -12.34
C GLN A 9 7.97 2.37 -13.18
N GLU A 10 7.37 1.99 -14.31
CA GLU A 10 6.66 2.89 -15.21
C GLU A 10 5.18 2.98 -14.82
N PHE A 11 4.59 4.17 -14.93
CA PHE A 11 3.16 4.40 -14.77
C PHE A 11 2.64 5.42 -15.78
N GLU A 12 1.44 5.19 -16.26
CA GLU A 12 0.79 6.04 -17.27
C GLU A 12 -0.11 7.11 -16.63
N SER A 13 -0.59 6.86 -15.42
CA SER A 13 -1.51 7.75 -14.74
C SER A 13 -1.13 8.07 -13.29
N SER A 14 -1.64 9.20 -12.77
CA SER A 14 -1.50 9.54 -11.36
C SER A 14 -2.16 8.52 -10.42
N LEU A 15 -3.20 7.83 -10.89
CA LEU A 15 -3.92 6.83 -10.10
C LEU A 15 -3.12 5.52 -9.95
N GLU A 16 -2.39 5.11 -10.99
CA GLU A 16 -1.45 3.99 -10.91
C GLU A 16 -0.33 4.27 -9.91
N ARG A 17 0.28 5.48 -9.95
CA ARG A 17 1.27 5.91 -8.97
C ARG A 17 0.73 5.89 -7.54
N ASP A 18 -0.54 6.30 -7.35
CA ASP A 18 -1.22 6.26 -6.07
C ASP A 18 -1.35 4.81 -5.56
N LEU A 19 -1.75 3.87 -6.43
CA LEU A 19 -1.79 2.44 -6.12
C LEU A 19 -0.41 1.89 -5.76
N MET A 20 0.63 2.20 -6.54
CA MET A 20 1.99 1.75 -6.25
C MET A 20 2.48 2.24 -4.88
N SER A 21 2.09 3.46 -4.46
CA SER A 21 2.41 3.97 -3.13
C SER A 21 1.77 3.11 -2.03
N LEU A 22 0.53 2.66 -2.22
CA LEU A 22 -0.15 1.74 -1.30
C LEU A 22 0.53 0.37 -1.26
N LEU A 23 0.89 -0.18 -2.42
CA LEU A 23 1.56 -1.49 -2.51
C LEU A 23 2.95 -1.48 -1.87
N ARG A 24 3.71 -0.39 -2.00
CA ARG A 24 5.01 -0.24 -1.30
C ARG A 24 4.86 -0.16 0.22
N PHE A 25 3.72 0.33 0.70
CA PHE A 25 3.43 0.45 2.12
C PHE A 25 2.75 -0.81 2.70
N ASP A 26 2.24 -1.70 1.87
CA ASP A 26 1.60 -2.95 2.29
C ASP A 26 2.67 -4.00 2.63
N THR A 27 2.72 -4.38 3.90
CA THR A 27 3.68 -5.38 4.40
C THR A 27 3.44 -6.79 3.86
N ASP A 28 2.26 -7.09 3.35
CA ASP A 28 1.90 -8.38 2.77
C ASP A 28 2.32 -8.51 1.29
N VAL A 29 2.63 -7.39 0.64
CA VAL A 29 3.13 -7.36 -0.75
C VAL A 29 4.63 -7.66 -0.76
N ASP A 30 5.02 -8.62 -1.58
CA ASP A 30 6.43 -8.95 -1.85
C ASP A 30 6.99 -8.05 -2.95
N THR A 31 6.36 -8.11 -4.11
CA THR A 31 6.73 -7.30 -5.27
C THR A 31 5.52 -7.06 -6.18
N PHE A 32 5.65 -6.09 -7.06
CA PHE A 32 4.69 -5.84 -8.12
C PHE A 32 5.41 -5.39 -9.41
N VAL A 33 4.78 -5.64 -10.55
CA VAL A 33 5.32 -5.31 -11.87
C VAL A 33 4.25 -4.59 -12.68
N SER A 34 4.59 -3.44 -13.27
CA SER A 34 3.72 -2.70 -14.18
C SER A 34 3.70 -3.37 -15.54
N GLN A 35 2.55 -3.36 -16.21
CA GLN A 35 2.35 -3.86 -17.57
C GLN A 35 2.95 -5.27 -17.80
N PRO A 36 2.60 -6.26 -16.95
CA PRO A 36 3.37 -7.52 -16.82
C PRO A 36 3.24 -8.45 -18.02
N VAL A 37 2.15 -8.36 -18.77
CA VAL A 37 1.80 -9.35 -19.81
C VAL A 37 0.88 -8.76 -20.85
N LYS A 38 1.04 -9.21 -22.09
CA LYS A 38 0.09 -8.95 -23.19
C LYS A 38 -0.85 -10.15 -23.34
N ILE A 39 -2.15 -9.90 -23.29
CA ILE A 39 -3.21 -10.89 -23.38
C ILE A 39 -3.97 -10.68 -24.70
N GLU A 40 -3.97 -11.69 -25.53
CA GLU A 40 -4.78 -11.68 -26.77
C GLU A 40 -6.24 -12.02 -26.45
N TYR A 41 -7.16 -11.32 -27.07
CA TYR A 41 -8.59 -11.57 -26.94
C TYR A 41 -9.36 -11.24 -28.22
N GLN A 42 -10.52 -11.84 -28.38
CA GLN A 42 -11.45 -11.47 -29.46
C GLN A 42 -12.27 -10.25 -29.04
N GLY A 43 -12.07 -9.16 -29.74
CA GLY A 43 -12.85 -7.93 -29.61
C GLY A 43 -14.20 -8.03 -30.31
N LYS A 44 -14.79 -6.87 -30.61
CA LYS A 44 -16.02 -6.79 -31.40
C LYS A 44 -15.78 -7.40 -32.80
N GLU A 45 -16.79 -8.06 -33.32
CA GLU A 45 -16.77 -8.69 -34.68
C GLU A 45 -15.69 -9.77 -34.89
N GLY A 46 -15.16 -10.34 -33.80
CA GLY A 46 -14.14 -11.39 -33.85
C GLY A 46 -12.72 -10.93 -34.19
N VAL A 47 -12.47 -9.61 -34.20
CA VAL A 47 -11.15 -9.07 -34.46
C VAL A 47 -10.23 -9.42 -33.30
N LEU A 48 -9.03 -9.93 -33.60
CA LEU A 48 -8.00 -10.20 -32.61
C LEU A 48 -7.43 -8.90 -32.07
N CYS A 49 -7.56 -8.69 -30.76
CA CYS A 49 -7.07 -7.53 -30.04
C CYS A 49 -6.07 -7.96 -28.98
N THR A 50 -5.21 -7.01 -28.56
CA THR A 50 -4.25 -7.22 -27.47
C THR A 50 -4.59 -6.29 -26.31
N TYR A 51 -4.46 -6.80 -25.11
CA TYR A 51 -4.68 -6.05 -23.87
C TYR A 51 -3.52 -6.28 -22.89
N THR A 52 -3.03 -5.20 -22.30
CA THR A 52 -2.01 -5.22 -21.26
C THR A 52 -2.61 -4.72 -19.96
N PRO A 53 -2.81 -5.58 -18.94
CA PRO A 53 -3.20 -5.14 -17.59
C PRO A 53 -2.14 -4.21 -16.98
N ASP A 54 -2.58 -3.30 -16.12
CA ASP A 54 -1.71 -2.26 -15.57
C ASP A 54 -0.66 -2.81 -14.59
N ILE A 55 -1.00 -3.88 -13.83
CA ILE A 55 -0.13 -4.35 -12.75
C ILE A 55 -0.33 -5.83 -12.44
N ILE A 56 0.72 -6.50 -11.98
CA ILE A 56 0.64 -7.77 -11.25
C ILE A 56 1.23 -7.62 -9.86
N ILE A 57 0.56 -8.19 -8.84
CA ILE A 57 0.93 -8.05 -7.43
C ILE A 57 1.19 -9.45 -6.86
N TYR A 58 2.38 -9.66 -6.33
CA TYR A 58 2.78 -10.89 -5.65
C TYR A 58 2.79 -10.65 -4.14
N HIS A 59 2.21 -11.59 -3.39
CA HIS A 59 2.17 -11.53 -1.94
C HIS A 59 3.28 -12.38 -1.32
N ARG A 60 3.79 -11.94 -0.20
CA ARG A 60 4.82 -12.63 0.58
C ARG A 60 4.35 -14.01 1.02
N LYS A 61 5.25 -14.98 0.98
CA LYS A 61 4.98 -16.37 1.38
C LYS A 61 5.53 -16.72 2.77
N ASP A 62 6.41 -15.89 3.29
CA ASP A 62 7.03 -16.00 4.63
C ASP A 62 6.15 -15.44 5.75
N ILE A 63 5.18 -14.56 5.42
CA ILE A 63 4.24 -13.97 6.38
C ILE A 63 2.93 -14.76 6.39
N ALA A 64 2.46 -15.15 7.56
CA ALA A 64 1.26 -15.98 7.73
C ALA A 64 0.00 -15.31 7.13
N SER A 65 -0.17 -14.00 7.33
CA SER A 65 -1.28 -13.20 6.79
C SER A 65 -1.31 -13.16 5.27
N ALA A 66 -0.13 -13.13 4.63
CA ALA A 66 0.03 -12.99 3.19
C ALA A 66 0.15 -14.32 2.45
N ARG A 67 0.59 -15.40 3.13
CA ARG A 67 0.91 -16.70 2.52
C ARG A 67 -0.21 -17.29 1.68
N LYS A 68 -1.46 -17.12 2.10
CA LYS A 68 -2.65 -17.64 1.40
C LYS A 68 -3.23 -16.67 0.38
N LYS A 69 -2.74 -15.43 0.33
CA LYS A 69 -3.24 -14.44 -0.63
C LYS A 69 -2.82 -14.84 -2.05
N PRO A 70 -3.75 -14.86 -3.01
CA PRO A 70 -3.43 -15.16 -4.40
C PRO A 70 -2.65 -14.00 -5.03
N THR A 71 -1.92 -14.30 -6.10
CA THR A 71 -1.39 -13.28 -7.00
C THR A 71 -2.55 -12.50 -7.63
N ILE A 72 -2.43 -11.18 -7.73
CA ILE A 72 -3.46 -10.30 -8.30
C ILE A 72 -2.96 -9.76 -9.64
N LEU A 73 -3.72 -10.00 -10.70
CA LEU A 73 -3.60 -9.29 -11.97
C LEU A 73 -4.56 -8.09 -11.89
N GLY A 74 -4.02 -6.87 -11.97
CA GLY A 74 -4.77 -5.65 -11.67
C GLY A 74 -4.94 -4.72 -12.86
N GLU A 75 -6.07 -4.04 -12.90
CA GLU A 75 -6.36 -2.90 -13.76
C GLU A 75 -6.71 -1.69 -12.90
N VAL A 76 -6.29 -0.51 -13.30
CA VAL A 76 -6.55 0.75 -12.60
C VAL A 76 -7.44 1.62 -13.46
N LYS A 77 -8.60 2.02 -12.95
CA LYS A 77 -9.55 2.88 -13.67
C LYS A 77 -10.22 3.85 -12.71
N TYR A 78 -10.54 5.03 -13.21
CA TYR A 78 -11.48 5.89 -12.50
C TYR A 78 -12.86 5.25 -12.48
N LYS A 79 -13.56 5.34 -11.36
CA LYS A 79 -14.89 4.74 -11.20
C LYS A 79 -15.87 5.22 -12.24
N ASP A 80 -15.87 6.53 -12.53
CA ASP A 80 -16.79 7.12 -13.50
C ASP A 80 -16.50 6.64 -14.92
N ASP A 81 -15.24 6.57 -15.32
CA ASP A 81 -14.80 6.01 -16.60
C ASP A 81 -15.19 4.53 -16.72
N LEU A 82 -14.97 3.74 -15.67
CA LEU A 82 -15.38 2.34 -15.61
C LEU A 82 -16.89 2.16 -15.80
N CYS A 83 -17.70 3.02 -15.19
CA CYS A 83 -19.15 2.99 -15.31
C CYS A 83 -19.63 3.38 -16.73
N GLN A 84 -19.05 4.43 -17.30
CA GLN A 84 -19.42 4.93 -18.62
C GLN A 84 -19.02 3.98 -19.74
N ASN A 85 -17.82 3.39 -19.67
CA ASN A 85 -17.21 2.60 -20.72
C ASN A 85 -17.18 1.10 -20.41
N PHE A 86 -17.96 0.60 -19.45
CA PHE A 86 -17.94 -0.79 -18.99
C PHE A 86 -18.14 -1.80 -20.16
N ARG A 87 -19.03 -1.49 -21.11
CA ARG A 87 -19.29 -2.35 -22.27
C ARG A 87 -18.08 -2.51 -23.19
N GLU A 88 -17.24 -1.48 -23.25
CA GLU A 88 -15.99 -1.50 -24.01
C GLU A 88 -14.92 -2.33 -23.28
N TYR A 89 -14.83 -2.16 -21.96
CA TYR A 89 -13.83 -2.87 -21.12
C TYR A 89 -14.17 -4.36 -20.93
N HIS A 90 -15.45 -4.73 -20.98
CA HIS A 90 -15.90 -6.07 -20.64
C HIS A 90 -15.21 -7.21 -21.43
N PRO A 91 -14.96 -7.15 -22.76
CA PRO A 91 -14.27 -8.22 -23.47
C PRO A 91 -12.84 -8.43 -22.97
N LYS A 92 -12.07 -7.36 -22.79
CA LYS A 92 -10.69 -7.43 -22.29
C LYS A 92 -10.62 -7.90 -20.83
N PHE A 93 -11.56 -7.48 -19.97
CA PHE A 93 -11.61 -7.93 -18.58
C PHE A 93 -11.97 -9.41 -18.48
N ARG A 94 -12.86 -9.92 -19.33
CA ARG A 94 -13.13 -11.36 -19.42
C ARG A 94 -11.89 -12.15 -19.83
N ALA A 95 -11.09 -11.64 -20.75
CA ALA A 95 -9.83 -12.26 -21.15
C ALA A 95 -8.83 -12.27 -19.97
N ALA A 96 -8.69 -11.13 -19.26
CA ALA A 96 -7.83 -11.05 -18.08
C ALA A 96 -8.27 -11.97 -16.94
N MET A 97 -9.59 -12.07 -16.69
CA MET A 97 -10.13 -13.00 -15.69
C MET A 97 -9.81 -14.46 -16.04
N ARG A 98 -9.97 -14.87 -17.32
CA ARG A 98 -9.61 -16.20 -17.77
C ARG A 98 -8.12 -16.47 -17.63
N TYR A 99 -7.27 -15.54 -18.11
CA TYR A 99 -5.83 -15.62 -18.01
C TYR A 99 -5.35 -15.77 -16.55
N ALA A 100 -5.92 -14.99 -15.63
CA ALA A 100 -5.63 -15.08 -14.22
C ALA A 100 -6.08 -16.42 -13.61
N LYS A 101 -7.31 -16.86 -13.91
CA LYS A 101 -7.88 -18.13 -13.41
C LYS A 101 -7.04 -19.35 -13.82
N GLU A 102 -6.56 -19.40 -15.07
CA GLU A 102 -5.70 -20.49 -15.57
C GLU A 102 -4.38 -20.63 -14.80
N ARG A 103 -3.96 -19.55 -14.10
CA ARG A 103 -2.72 -19.49 -13.30
C ARG A 103 -2.94 -19.55 -11.79
N GLY A 104 -4.19 -19.75 -11.36
CA GLY A 104 -4.55 -19.69 -9.94
C GLY A 104 -4.47 -18.26 -9.34
N TRP A 105 -4.55 -17.24 -10.20
CA TRP A 105 -4.54 -15.83 -9.81
C TRP A 105 -5.96 -15.27 -9.81
N ILE A 106 -6.12 -14.04 -9.28
CA ILE A 106 -7.37 -13.29 -9.39
C ILE A 106 -7.16 -12.04 -10.25
N PHE A 107 -8.20 -11.67 -11.02
CA PHE A 107 -8.24 -10.37 -11.69
C PHE A 107 -9.01 -9.37 -10.83
N LYS A 108 -8.47 -8.17 -10.65
CA LYS A 108 -9.08 -7.11 -9.83
C LYS A 108 -8.97 -5.76 -10.50
N VAL A 109 -10.07 -4.99 -10.52
CA VAL A 109 -10.05 -3.58 -10.92
C VAL A 109 -9.96 -2.70 -9.67
N PHE A 110 -8.95 -1.85 -9.64
CA PHE A 110 -8.74 -0.85 -8.60
C PHE A 110 -9.27 0.50 -9.09
N THR A 111 -10.10 1.14 -8.29
CA THR A 111 -10.64 2.45 -8.64
C THR A 111 -10.14 3.54 -7.70
N ASP A 112 -10.26 4.79 -8.13
CA ASP A 112 -9.92 5.97 -7.32
C ASP A 112 -10.60 5.96 -5.95
N VAL A 113 -11.83 5.45 -5.85
CA VAL A 113 -12.56 5.32 -4.58
C VAL A 113 -11.85 4.37 -3.60
N HIS A 114 -11.22 3.31 -4.10
CA HIS A 114 -10.47 2.36 -3.28
C HIS A 114 -9.04 2.84 -2.99
N ILE A 115 -8.46 3.63 -3.89
CA ILE A 115 -7.06 4.07 -3.83
C ILE A 115 -6.93 5.38 -3.04
N ARG A 116 -7.74 6.40 -3.39
CA ARG A 116 -7.63 7.77 -2.84
C ARG A 116 -8.39 7.96 -1.54
N THR A 117 -8.05 7.17 -0.55
CA THR A 117 -8.60 7.24 0.81
C THR A 117 -7.64 8.00 1.76
N PRO A 118 -8.06 8.33 3.00
CA PRO A 118 -7.14 8.83 4.02
C PRO A 118 -5.91 7.94 4.23
N TYR A 119 -6.07 6.62 4.06
CA TYR A 119 -4.99 5.65 4.16
C TYR A 119 -3.84 5.94 3.17
N LEU A 120 -4.14 6.36 1.93
CA LEU A 120 -3.12 6.73 0.96
C LEU A 120 -2.26 7.91 1.45
N LYS A 121 -2.88 8.93 2.04
CA LYS A 121 -2.15 10.10 2.57
C LYS A 121 -1.21 9.67 3.70
N ASN A 122 -1.70 8.84 4.60
CA ASN A 122 -0.92 8.31 5.72
C ASN A 122 0.20 7.37 5.24
N ALA A 123 -0.09 6.49 4.28
CA ALA A 123 0.92 5.62 3.67
C ALA A 123 2.06 6.43 3.04
N ARG A 124 1.73 7.45 2.25
CA ARG A 124 2.73 8.34 1.64
C ARG A 124 3.55 9.11 2.67
N PHE A 125 2.92 9.57 3.74
CA PHE A 125 3.62 10.23 4.83
C PHE A 125 4.58 9.26 5.55
N LEU A 126 4.18 8.03 5.77
CA LEU A 126 4.95 7.03 6.52
C LEU A 126 6.01 6.29 5.67
N LEU A 127 5.85 6.21 4.35
CA LEU A 127 6.80 5.53 3.46
C LEU A 127 8.27 5.91 3.67
N PRO A 128 8.65 7.21 3.82
CA PRO A 128 10.05 7.59 4.07
C PRO A 128 10.63 7.04 5.37
N TYR A 129 9.79 6.65 6.32
CA TYR A 129 10.21 6.11 7.61
C TYR A 129 10.29 4.58 7.62
N LEU A 130 9.66 3.89 6.66
CA LEU A 130 9.54 2.43 6.64
C LEU A 130 10.89 1.71 6.65
N ASN A 131 11.84 2.18 5.85
CA ASN A 131 13.16 1.56 5.65
C ASN A 131 14.31 2.30 6.37
N LYS A 132 14.00 3.22 7.27
CA LYS A 132 15.03 3.87 8.09
C LYS A 132 15.52 2.93 9.20
N SER A 133 16.78 3.08 9.55
CA SER A 133 17.38 2.39 10.69
C SER A 133 17.55 3.36 11.85
N TYR A 134 17.27 2.89 13.04
CA TYR A 134 17.46 3.61 14.30
C TYR A 134 18.16 2.71 15.32
N GLU A 135 18.75 3.29 16.34
CA GLU A 135 19.41 2.54 17.40
C GLU A 135 18.41 1.63 18.13
N HIS A 136 18.80 0.37 18.35
CA HIS A 136 17.93 -0.62 18.97
C HIS A 136 17.47 -0.20 20.37
N CYS A 137 18.36 0.42 21.16
CA CYS A 137 18.00 0.93 22.50
C CYS A 137 16.90 1.98 22.43
N THR A 138 16.95 2.91 21.46
CA THR A 138 15.92 3.93 21.26
C THR A 138 14.57 3.30 20.87
N ILE A 139 14.59 2.35 19.92
CA ILE A 139 13.39 1.61 19.53
C ILE A 139 12.79 0.89 20.74
N GLN A 140 13.61 0.18 21.50
CA GLN A 140 13.17 -0.60 22.65
C GLN A 140 12.56 0.30 23.73
N SER A 141 13.20 1.42 24.05
CA SER A 141 12.67 2.37 25.03
C SER A 141 11.29 2.94 24.65
N VAL A 142 11.09 3.24 23.35
CA VAL A 142 9.78 3.73 22.86
C VAL A 142 8.72 2.63 22.98
N ILE A 143 9.06 1.39 22.65
CA ILE A 143 8.15 0.25 22.75
C ILE A 143 7.74 0.00 24.21
N GLU A 144 8.70 -0.05 25.14
CA GLU A 144 8.46 -0.23 26.58
C GLU A 144 7.57 0.88 27.13
N ARG A 145 7.83 2.13 26.74
CA ARG A 145 6.99 3.26 27.19
C ARG A 145 5.53 3.14 26.70
N ILE A 146 5.32 2.70 25.47
CA ILE A 146 3.95 2.47 24.96
C ILE A 146 3.29 1.28 25.69
N GLU A 147 4.02 0.24 26.05
CA GLU A 147 3.50 -0.87 26.84
C GLU A 147 3.04 -0.41 28.24
N GLU A 148 3.82 0.44 28.89
CA GLU A 148 3.47 1.05 30.18
C GLU A 148 2.20 1.92 30.09
N LEU A 149 2.13 2.76 29.04
CA LEU A 149 1.00 3.67 28.81
C LEU A 149 -0.24 2.94 28.29
N ARG A 150 -0.07 1.74 27.71
CA ARG A 150 -1.08 0.92 27.01
C ARG A 150 -1.65 1.61 25.77
N GLU A 151 -2.09 2.84 25.92
CA GLU A 151 -2.68 3.68 24.90
C GLU A 151 -2.33 5.15 25.16
N THR A 152 -1.95 5.85 24.10
CA THR A 152 -1.53 7.25 24.16
C THR A 152 -1.67 7.90 22.77
N ASN A 153 -1.05 9.03 22.56
CA ASN A 153 -0.86 9.68 21.26
C ASN A 153 0.62 10.13 21.08
N PRO A 154 1.07 10.44 19.84
CA PRO A 154 2.45 10.83 19.60
C PRO A 154 2.92 12.01 20.48
N HIS A 155 2.07 13.00 20.71
CA HIS A 155 2.43 14.17 21.51
C HIS A 155 2.70 13.78 22.98
N GLU A 156 1.80 13.05 23.62
CA GLU A 156 1.95 12.59 25.00
C GLU A 156 3.11 11.61 25.16
N LEU A 157 3.28 10.69 24.21
CA LEU A 157 4.39 9.75 24.20
C LEU A 157 5.74 10.50 24.20
N LEU A 158 5.92 11.49 23.34
CA LEU A 158 7.14 12.28 23.27
C LEU A 158 7.36 13.12 24.54
N ALA A 159 6.30 13.70 25.09
CA ALA A 159 6.33 14.47 26.34
C ALA A 159 6.69 13.58 27.55
N SER A 160 6.42 12.29 27.52
CA SER A 160 6.82 11.35 28.57
C SER A 160 8.32 11.04 28.58
N PHE A 161 9.05 11.35 27.49
CA PHE A 161 10.51 11.21 27.42
C PHE A 161 11.25 12.51 27.65
N TYR A 162 10.77 13.61 27.08
CA TYR A 162 11.48 14.88 27.07
C TYR A 162 10.54 16.07 27.27
N LEU A 163 10.94 17.01 28.12
CA LEU A 163 10.20 18.24 28.30
C LEU A 163 10.47 19.25 27.19
N ASP A 164 11.67 19.24 26.63
CA ASP A 164 12.06 20.18 25.59
C ASP A 164 11.66 19.72 24.20
N LYS A 165 11.25 20.67 23.35
CA LYS A 165 10.74 20.44 22.00
C LYS A 165 11.79 19.91 21.04
N TRP A 166 13.07 20.20 21.25
CA TRP A 166 14.13 19.74 20.37
C TRP A 166 14.31 18.22 20.47
N ASN A 167 14.45 17.71 21.69
CA ASN A 167 14.58 16.26 21.91
C ASN A 167 13.30 15.50 21.52
N GLN A 168 12.11 16.09 21.74
CA GLN A 168 10.86 15.54 21.20
C GLN A 168 10.91 15.40 19.67
N ALA A 169 11.38 16.43 18.94
CA ALA A 169 11.49 16.42 17.49
C ALA A 169 12.50 15.37 16.99
N MET A 170 13.59 15.14 17.72
CA MET A 170 14.59 14.11 17.39
C MET A 170 14.04 12.69 17.58
N LEU A 171 13.15 12.45 18.53
CA LEU A 171 12.54 11.14 18.78
C LEU A 171 11.34 10.86 17.86
N LEU A 172 10.64 11.88 17.39
CA LEU A 172 9.42 11.73 16.57
C LEU A 172 9.59 10.84 15.33
N PRO A 173 10.70 10.90 14.53
CA PRO A 173 10.92 9.99 13.41
C PRO A 173 10.95 8.51 13.81
N VAL A 174 11.37 8.17 15.02
CA VAL A 174 11.33 6.78 15.54
C VAL A 174 9.90 6.33 15.75
N VAL A 175 9.03 7.19 16.28
CA VAL A 175 7.60 6.90 16.45
C VAL A 175 6.94 6.63 15.09
N TRP A 176 7.22 7.48 14.08
CA TRP A 176 6.71 7.27 12.71
C TRP A 176 7.25 5.99 12.06
N HIS A 177 8.51 5.65 12.30
CA HIS A 177 9.09 4.39 11.86
C HIS A 177 8.36 3.19 12.48
N LEU A 178 8.11 3.20 13.77
CA LEU A 178 7.42 2.11 14.46
C LEU A 178 5.96 1.96 14.01
N ILE A 179 5.29 3.06 13.70
CA ILE A 179 3.94 3.03 13.08
C ILE A 179 4.03 2.46 11.66
N ALA A 180 5.00 2.90 10.85
CA ALA A 180 5.20 2.39 9.49
C ALA A 180 5.48 0.89 9.48
N ARG A 181 6.28 0.40 10.44
CA ARG A 181 6.63 -1.03 10.63
C ARG A 181 5.53 -1.85 11.30
N ARG A 182 4.40 -1.23 11.65
CA ARG A 182 3.30 -1.88 12.38
C ARG A 182 3.64 -2.37 13.80
N SER A 183 4.78 -1.98 14.36
CA SER A 183 5.12 -2.24 15.77
C SER A 183 4.24 -1.42 16.73
N ILE A 184 3.79 -0.26 16.27
CA ILE A 184 2.80 0.60 16.92
C ILE A 184 1.56 0.67 16.05
N GLY A 185 0.40 0.38 16.63
CA GLY A 185 -0.90 0.44 15.98
C GLY A 185 -1.47 1.86 15.99
N THR A 186 -2.22 2.20 14.95
CA THR A 186 -3.04 3.41 14.84
C THR A 186 -4.10 3.20 13.76
N ASN A 187 -5.17 4.01 13.78
CA ASN A 187 -6.18 3.97 12.72
C ASN A 187 -5.74 4.79 11.50
N LEU A 188 -5.12 4.11 10.53
CA LEU A 188 -4.69 4.75 9.28
C LEU A 188 -5.82 5.08 8.30
N GLN A 189 -7.07 4.70 8.58
CA GLN A 189 -8.24 5.15 7.80
C GLN A 189 -8.70 6.57 8.18
N GLN A 190 -8.10 7.16 9.21
CA GLN A 190 -8.28 8.55 9.59
C GLN A 190 -6.97 9.32 9.43
N PRO A 191 -7.00 10.65 9.23
CA PRO A 191 -5.78 11.45 9.13
C PRO A 191 -4.86 11.24 10.34
N LEU A 192 -3.61 10.87 10.09
CA LEU A 192 -2.59 10.70 11.13
C LEU A 192 -2.09 12.06 11.58
N THR A 193 -2.16 12.31 12.88
CA THR A 193 -1.76 13.56 13.53
C THR A 193 -1.00 13.27 14.83
N MET A 194 -0.49 14.31 15.46
CA MET A 194 0.15 14.23 16.79
C MET A 194 -0.84 13.81 17.90
N SER A 195 -2.14 13.92 17.67
CA SER A 195 -3.21 13.53 18.60
C SER A 195 -3.87 12.19 18.23
N SER A 196 -3.38 11.51 17.19
CA SER A 196 -3.92 10.20 16.80
C SER A 196 -3.65 9.17 17.88
N ARG A 197 -4.67 8.38 18.20
CA ARG A 197 -4.54 7.26 19.14
C ARG A 197 -3.53 6.25 18.63
N ILE A 198 -2.58 5.84 19.47
CA ILE A 198 -1.57 4.83 19.20
C ILE A 198 -1.49 3.83 20.36
N TRP A 199 -1.15 2.57 20.02
CA TRP A 199 -1.05 1.47 20.99
C TRP A 199 0.02 0.45 20.56
N ARG A 200 0.44 -0.41 21.49
CA ARG A 200 1.35 -1.50 21.17
C ARG A 200 0.66 -2.56 20.32
N MET A 201 1.32 -2.98 19.23
CA MET A 201 0.90 -4.14 18.44
C MET A 201 1.68 -5.36 18.89
N TYR A 202 0.96 -6.45 19.16
CA TYR A 202 1.56 -7.76 19.42
C TYR A 202 1.36 -8.60 18.15
N TYR A 203 2.44 -9.18 17.65
CA TYR A 203 2.34 -10.15 16.57
C TYR A 203 2.11 -11.54 17.20
N GLU A 204 1.00 -12.16 16.84
CA GLU A 204 0.74 -13.57 17.12
C GLU A 204 1.53 -14.47 16.16
#